data_4d59825218bedd2a0ab5f74b25d056a7
#
_entry.id   4d59825218bedd2a0ab5f74b25d056a7
#
_cell.length_a   1.000
_cell.length_b   1.000
_cell.length_c   1.000
_cell.angle_alpha   90.00
_cell.angle_beta   90.00
_cell.angle_gamma   90.00
#
_symmetry.space_group_name_H-M   'P 1'
#
loop_
_entity.id
_entity.type
_entity.pdbx_description
1 polymer ?
#
loop_
_entity_poly.entity_id
_entity_poly.type
_entity_poly.pdbx_seq_one_letter_code
_entity_poly.pdbx_strand_id
1 'polypeptide(L)'
;MTAMVTSDVPLRLLGRGKVRDIYEVDAHRLLLVATDRVSAFDVVMREPIPFKGAVLTQLSAWWFSQVRDIVPNHLLASRADDILAQVPALAGHRSALAGRATLCRRATVFPIECVIRGYISGSAWKEYAASGTLAGEPLPKGLRESDRLPEPIFSPATKAETGHDENITVARMRSIVGDDVCAELERLTRAVYARGSAIAEARGIIVADTKMEFGRDADGGIVLI
;
A
#
# COMPACT_ATOMS: atom_id res chain seq x y z
N MET A 1 10.09 -25.76 -7.88
CA MET A 1 9.76 -24.52 -8.64
C MET A 1 10.69 -23.41 -8.16
N THR A 2 11.29 -22.69 -9.08
CA THR A 2 12.30 -21.67 -8.76
C THR A 2 11.59 -20.35 -8.41
N ALA A 3 12.04 -19.69 -7.35
CA ALA A 3 11.52 -18.37 -6.97
C ALA A 3 11.90 -17.31 -8.00
N MET A 4 11.02 -16.37 -8.30
CA MET A 4 11.30 -15.25 -9.18
C MET A 4 11.90 -14.09 -8.39
N VAL A 5 13.17 -13.80 -8.58
CA VAL A 5 13.86 -12.68 -7.94
C VAL A 5 13.97 -11.44 -8.82
N THR A 6 13.86 -11.60 -10.13
CA THR A 6 13.78 -10.52 -11.12
C THR A 6 12.77 -10.89 -12.19
N SER A 7 12.10 -9.89 -12.73
CA SER A 7 11.28 -10.06 -13.93
C SER A 7 12.02 -9.52 -15.16
N ASP A 8 11.69 -10.08 -16.32
CA ASP A 8 12.18 -9.63 -17.62
C ASP A 8 11.01 -9.68 -18.61
N VAL A 9 10.60 -8.52 -19.10
CA VAL A 9 9.51 -8.37 -20.06
C VAL A 9 9.89 -7.28 -21.08
N PRO A 10 9.36 -7.32 -22.32
CA PRO A 10 9.72 -6.40 -23.40
C PRO A 10 9.07 -5.01 -23.23
N LEU A 11 9.17 -4.43 -22.04
CA LEU A 11 8.73 -3.08 -21.73
C LEU A 11 9.89 -2.31 -21.08
N ARG A 12 9.79 -0.98 -21.13
CA ARG A 12 10.78 -0.13 -20.48
C ARG A 12 10.71 -0.29 -18.96
N LEU A 13 11.78 -0.79 -18.36
CA LEU A 13 11.91 -0.84 -16.90
C LEU A 13 12.10 0.57 -16.36
N LEU A 14 11.20 1.01 -15.48
CA LEU A 14 11.31 2.29 -14.77
C LEU A 14 12.11 2.16 -13.48
N GLY A 15 12.00 1.03 -12.79
CA GLY A 15 12.72 0.79 -11.55
C GLY A 15 12.49 -0.58 -10.96
N ARG A 16 13.42 -0.99 -10.11
CA ARG A 16 13.30 -2.19 -9.27
C ARG A 16 13.22 -1.77 -7.82
N GLY A 17 12.03 -1.90 -7.25
CA GLY A 17 11.84 -1.72 -5.81
C GLY A 17 12.34 -2.94 -5.03
N LYS A 18 12.22 -2.88 -3.71
CA LYS A 18 12.67 -3.97 -2.81
C LYS A 18 12.04 -5.32 -3.15
N VAL A 19 10.78 -5.33 -3.62
CA VAL A 19 10.01 -6.56 -3.89
C VAL A 19 9.20 -6.53 -5.19
N ARG A 20 9.20 -5.44 -5.95
CA ARG A 20 8.45 -5.28 -7.21
C ARG A 20 9.33 -4.64 -8.28
N ASP A 21 9.12 -5.05 -9.52
CA ASP A 21 9.68 -4.40 -10.68
C ASP A 21 8.57 -3.61 -11.38
N ILE A 22 8.87 -2.39 -11.82
CA ILE A 22 7.91 -1.43 -12.37
C ILE A 22 8.28 -1.13 -13.81
N TYR A 23 7.35 -1.36 -14.73
CA TYR A 23 7.52 -1.13 -16.16
C TYR A 23 6.54 -0.09 -16.67
N GLU A 24 6.99 0.69 -17.64
CA GLU A 24 6.15 1.60 -18.41
C GLU A 24 5.45 0.83 -19.52
N VAL A 25 4.11 0.86 -19.53
CA VAL A 25 3.33 0.36 -20.66
C VAL A 25 3.13 1.49 -21.67
N ASP A 26 2.72 2.66 -21.19
CA ASP A 26 2.58 3.91 -21.94
C ASP A 26 2.53 5.12 -20.99
N ALA A 27 2.15 6.29 -21.50
CA ALA A 27 2.08 7.52 -20.71
C ALA A 27 1.09 7.42 -19.51
N HIS A 28 0.09 6.56 -19.61
CA HIS A 28 -1.04 6.47 -18.66
C HIS A 28 -1.07 5.18 -17.85
N ARG A 29 -0.27 4.17 -18.22
CA ARG A 29 -0.33 2.85 -17.61
C ARG A 29 1.05 2.33 -17.20
N LEU A 30 1.04 1.59 -16.11
CA LEU A 30 2.20 0.88 -15.57
C LEU A 30 1.90 -0.61 -15.45
N LEU A 31 2.92 -1.43 -15.61
CA LEU A 31 2.89 -2.85 -15.23
C LEU A 31 3.78 -3.03 -14.01
N LEU A 32 3.20 -3.49 -12.91
CA LEU A 32 3.92 -3.86 -11.71
C LEU A 32 4.03 -5.38 -11.64
N VAL A 33 5.25 -5.89 -11.48
CA VAL A 33 5.50 -7.34 -11.36
C VAL A 33 6.06 -7.60 -9.97
N ALA A 34 5.29 -8.27 -9.12
CA ALA A 34 5.73 -8.66 -7.80
C ALA A 34 6.66 -9.87 -7.87
N THR A 35 7.84 -9.71 -7.32
CA THR A 35 8.85 -10.79 -7.21
C THR A 35 8.71 -11.53 -5.88
N ASP A 36 9.45 -12.61 -5.76
CA ASP A 36 9.49 -13.43 -4.55
C ASP A 36 10.55 -12.94 -3.55
N ARG A 37 11.21 -11.79 -3.85
CA ARG A 37 12.11 -11.10 -2.89
C ARG A 37 11.36 -10.74 -1.63
N VAL A 38 12.05 -10.82 -0.50
CA VAL A 38 11.56 -10.41 0.83
C VAL A 38 12.39 -9.23 1.30
N SER A 39 11.76 -8.25 1.88
CA SER A 39 12.43 -7.12 2.53
C SER A 39 11.93 -6.98 3.95
N ALA A 40 12.87 -6.79 4.87
CA ALA A 40 12.59 -6.46 6.26
C ALA A 40 13.61 -5.41 6.72
N PHE A 41 13.16 -4.42 7.51
CA PHE A 41 13.98 -3.31 7.97
C PHE A 41 14.79 -2.63 6.86
N ASP A 42 14.13 -2.41 5.72
CA ASP A 42 14.70 -1.83 4.49
C ASP A 42 15.80 -2.64 3.79
N VAL A 43 16.12 -3.81 4.29
CA VAL A 43 17.09 -4.73 3.69
C VAL A 43 16.36 -5.79 2.85
N VAL A 44 16.78 -5.98 1.60
CA VAL A 44 16.34 -7.11 0.79
C VAL A 44 17.11 -8.35 1.23
N MET A 45 16.39 -9.35 1.68
CA MET A 45 16.96 -10.61 2.17
C MET A 45 17.51 -11.44 1.01
N ARG A 46 18.52 -12.26 1.30
CA ARG A 46 19.14 -13.14 0.27
C ARG A 46 18.19 -14.23 -0.21
N GLU A 47 17.42 -14.80 0.73
CA GLU A 47 16.54 -15.93 0.45
C GLU A 47 15.15 -15.44 0.05
N PRO A 48 14.70 -15.69 -1.19
CA PRO A 48 13.35 -15.39 -1.63
C PRO A 48 12.37 -16.44 -1.08
N ILE A 49 11.11 -16.06 -0.95
CA ILE A 49 10.03 -16.98 -0.60
C ILE A 49 9.24 -17.31 -1.88
N PRO A 50 9.30 -18.55 -2.39
CA PRO A 50 8.57 -18.94 -3.59
C PRO A 50 7.08 -18.60 -3.49
N PHE A 51 6.51 -18.05 -4.57
CA PHE A 51 5.12 -17.61 -4.70
C PHE A 51 4.70 -16.40 -3.85
N LYS A 52 5.58 -15.82 -3.01
CA LYS A 52 5.22 -14.64 -2.21
C LYS A 52 4.63 -13.53 -3.08
N GLY A 53 5.27 -13.22 -4.22
CA GLY A 53 4.79 -12.20 -5.13
C GLY A 53 3.39 -12.50 -5.67
N ALA A 54 3.13 -13.76 -6.03
CA ALA A 54 1.83 -14.17 -6.53
C ALA A 54 0.74 -14.10 -5.45
N VAL A 55 1.01 -14.60 -4.24
CA VAL A 55 0.05 -14.57 -3.13
C VAL A 55 -0.33 -13.13 -2.79
N LEU A 56 0.66 -12.25 -2.63
CA LEU A 56 0.41 -10.87 -2.25
C LEU A 56 -0.32 -10.07 -3.35
N THR A 57 -0.02 -10.34 -4.63
CA THR A 57 -0.71 -9.70 -5.75
C THR A 57 -2.18 -10.08 -5.81
N GLN A 58 -2.49 -11.36 -5.65
CA GLN A 58 -3.87 -11.84 -5.67
C GLN A 58 -4.65 -11.33 -4.45
N LEU A 59 -4.03 -11.34 -3.28
CA LEU A 59 -4.62 -10.77 -2.07
C LEU A 59 -4.89 -9.27 -2.22
N SER A 60 -3.95 -8.50 -2.79
CA SER A 60 -4.13 -7.08 -3.06
C SER A 60 -5.28 -6.83 -4.05
N ALA A 61 -5.36 -7.58 -5.16
CA ALA A 61 -6.44 -7.46 -6.12
C ALA A 61 -7.81 -7.78 -5.49
N TRP A 62 -7.87 -8.77 -4.60
CA TRP A 62 -9.07 -9.08 -3.85
C TRP A 62 -9.46 -7.93 -2.91
N TRP A 63 -8.51 -7.35 -2.16
CA TRP A 63 -8.78 -6.21 -1.28
C TRP A 63 -9.29 -4.99 -2.07
N PHE A 64 -8.70 -4.67 -3.22
CA PHE A 64 -9.19 -3.60 -4.08
C PHE A 64 -10.66 -3.82 -4.49
N SER A 65 -11.06 -5.07 -4.72
CA SER A 65 -12.46 -5.39 -5.03
C SER A 65 -13.42 -5.15 -3.86
N GLN A 66 -12.94 -5.33 -2.60
CA GLN A 66 -13.75 -5.16 -1.39
C GLN A 66 -13.99 -3.69 -1.01
N VAL A 67 -13.20 -2.77 -1.55
CA VAL A 67 -13.25 -1.33 -1.19
C VAL A 67 -13.57 -0.41 -2.37
N ARG A 68 -13.90 -0.98 -3.54
CA ARG A 68 -14.15 -0.20 -4.78
C ARG A 68 -15.34 0.76 -4.70
N ASP A 69 -16.27 0.50 -3.81
CA ASP A 69 -17.44 1.34 -3.53
C ASP A 69 -17.10 2.50 -2.56
N ILE A 70 -15.96 2.43 -1.89
CA ILE A 70 -15.45 3.46 -0.98
C ILE A 70 -14.55 4.45 -1.72
N VAL A 71 -13.62 3.92 -2.52
CA VAL A 71 -12.63 4.70 -3.27
C VAL A 71 -12.26 3.99 -4.57
N PRO A 72 -12.18 4.73 -5.69
CA PRO A 72 -11.55 4.21 -6.91
C PRO A 72 -10.12 3.77 -6.63
N ASN A 73 -9.63 2.78 -7.39
CA ASN A 73 -8.24 2.35 -7.25
C ASN A 73 -7.52 2.32 -8.60
N HIS A 74 -6.21 2.17 -8.55
CA HIS A 74 -5.37 2.20 -9.75
C HIS A 74 -5.40 0.90 -10.57
N LEU A 75 -5.95 -0.19 -10.05
CA LEU A 75 -5.92 -1.50 -10.71
C LEU A 75 -6.82 -1.54 -11.95
N LEU A 76 -6.25 -1.87 -13.11
CA LEU A 76 -6.96 -2.10 -14.37
C LEU A 76 -7.15 -3.58 -14.65
N ALA A 77 -6.11 -4.40 -14.41
CA ALA A 77 -6.15 -5.85 -14.57
C ALA A 77 -5.12 -6.54 -13.68
N SER A 78 -5.45 -7.75 -13.20
CA SER A 78 -4.54 -8.62 -12.43
C SER A 78 -4.49 -10.05 -12.95
N ARG A 79 -5.39 -10.42 -13.86
CA ARG A 79 -5.34 -11.71 -14.55
C ARG A 79 -4.42 -11.59 -15.75
N ALA A 80 -3.52 -12.57 -15.93
CA ALA A 80 -2.57 -12.54 -17.02
C ALA A 80 -3.25 -12.35 -18.39
N ASP A 81 -4.36 -13.07 -18.64
CA ASP A 81 -5.06 -13.00 -19.92
C ASP A 81 -5.64 -11.61 -20.19
N ASP A 82 -6.18 -10.94 -19.17
CA ASP A 82 -6.70 -9.57 -19.29
C ASP A 82 -5.57 -8.54 -19.51
N ILE A 83 -4.40 -8.79 -18.90
CA ILE A 83 -3.19 -7.97 -19.11
C ILE A 83 -2.69 -8.13 -20.56
N LEU A 84 -2.58 -9.37 -21.03
CA LEU A 84 -2.10 -9.66 -22.38
C LEU A 84 -3.04 -9.12 -23.47
N ALA A 85 -4.34 -9.17 -23.23
CA ALA A 85 -5.33 -8.58 -24.15
C ALA A 85 -5.17 -7.05 -24.28
N GLN A 86 -4.79 -6.37 -23.19
CA GLN A 86 -4.58 -4.91 -23.17
C GLN A 86 -3.16 -4.48 -23.56
N VAL A 87 -2.17 -5.39 -23.46
CA VAL A 87 -0.74 -5.14 -23.75
C VAL A 87 -0.20 -6.29 -24.61
N PRO A 88 -0.49 -6.34 -25.90
CA PRO A 88 -0.11 -7.46 -26.79
C PRO A 88 1.39 -7.74 -26.84
N ALA A 89 2.24 -6.74 -26.60
CA ALA A 89 3.70 -6.90 -26.53
C ALA A 89 4.13 -7.94 -25.48
N LEU A 90 3.28 -8.27 -24.52
CA LEU A 90 3.55 -9.24 -23.46
C LEU A 90 3.13 -10.68 -23.80
N ALA A 91 2.63 -10.96 -25.01
CA ALA A 91 2.03 -12.25 -25.38
C ALA A 91 2.87 -13.48 -25.02
N GLY A 92 4.19 -13.43 -25.19
CA GLY A 92 5.12 -14.51 -24.83
C GLY A 92 5.44 -14.65 -23.33
N HIS A 93 4.92 -13.76 -22.47
CA HIS A 93 5.33 -13.67 -21.07
C HIS A 93 4.24 -14.11 -20.07
N ARG A 94 3.19 -14.80 -20.56
CA ARG A 94 2.05 -15.22 -19.74
C ARG A 94 2.45 -15.93 -18.44
N SER A 95 3.35 -16.90 -18.53
CA SER A 95 3.80 -17.70 -17.36
C SER A 95 4.56 -16.85 -16.33
N ALA A 96 5.34 -15.87 -16.77
CA ALA A 96 6.07 -14.96 -15.89
C ALA A 96 5.15 -13.96 -15.18
N LEU A 97 4.01 -13.60 -15.79
CA LEU A 97 3.07 -12.61 -15.28
C LEU A 97 1.94 -13.22 -14.45
N ALA A 98 1.67 -14.51 -14.63
CA ALA A 98 0.52 -15.19 -14.04
C ALA A 98 0.48 -15.05 -12.51
N GLY A 99 -0.60 -14.41 -12.03
CA GLY A 99 -0.91 -14.22 -10.62
C GLY A 99 -0.04 -13.20 -9.89
N ARG A 100 1.01 -12.63 -10.51
CA ARG A 100 1.96 -11.72 -9.85
C ARG A 100 2.12 -10.35 -10.52
N ALA A 101 1.45 -10.14 -11.63
CA ALA A 101 1.46 -8.86 -12.32
C ALA A 101 0.15 -8.11 -12.12
N THR A 102 0.23 -6.78 -12.07
CA THR A 102 -0.90 -5.88 -12.12
C THR A 102 -0.67 -4.82 -13.18
N LEU A 103 -1.66 -4.65 -14.05
CA LEU A 103 -1.73 -3.49 -14.93
C LEU A 103 -2.47 -2.39 -14.17
N CYS A 104 -1.84 -1.24 -14.06
CA CYS A 104 -2.36 -0.13 -13.26
C CYS A 104 -2.41 1.15 -14.08
N ARG A 105 -3.38 2.02 -13.78
CA ARG A 105 -3.32 3.41 -14.24
C ARG A 105 -2.18 4.14 -13.53
N ARG A 106 -1.51 5.03 -14.24
CA ARG A 106 -0.50 5.92 -13.63
C ARG A 106 -1.24 6.99 -12.83
N ALA A 107 -0.75 7.25 -11.63
CA ALA A 107 -1.25 8.31 -10.77
C ALA A 107 -0.07 9.14 -10.23
N THR A 108 -0.31 10.42 -9.96
CA THR A 108 0.63 11.25 -9.22
C THR A 108 0.46 10.98 -7.75
N VAL A 109 1.43 10.33 -7.13
CA VAL A 109 1.37 9.88 -5.73
C VAL A 109 1.43 11.07 -4.79
N PHE A 110 0.57 11.11 -3.79
CA PHE A 110 0.71 12.07 -2.69
C PHE A 110 1.93 11.70 -1.83
N PRO A 111 2.72 12.68 -1.36
CA PRO A 111 3.91 12.42 -0.56
C PRO A 111 3.58 12.10 0.90
N ILE A 112 2.49 11.40 1.12
CA ILE A 112 1.93 11.03 2.43
C ILE A 112 1.63 9.54 2.45
N GLU A 113 2.05 8.88 3.51
CA GLU A 113 1.59 7.57 3.89
C GLU A 113 0.43 7.71 4.87
N CYS A 114 -0.73 7.21 4.47
CA CYS A 114 -1.94 7.27 5.29
C CYS A 114 -1.99 6.04 6.20
N VAL A 115 -1.53 6.20 7.43
CA VAL A 115 -1.51 5.13 8.45
C VAL A 115 -2.70 5.30 9.37
N ILE A 116 -3.38 4.19 9.67
CA ILE A 116 -4.45 4.14 10.68
C ILE A 116 -4.22 2.94 11.60
N ARG A 117 -4.42 3.15 12.88
CA ARG A 117 -4.09 2.18 13.93
C ARG A 117 -5.28 1.94 14.84
N GLY A 118 -5.71 0.69 14.94
CA GLY A 118 -6.72 0.25 15.89
C GLY A 118 -6.12 -0.31 17.19
N TYR A 119 -4.79 -0.54 17.18
CA TYR A 119 -4.02 -1.06 18.31
C TYR A 119 -2.73 -0.29 18.45
N ILE A 120 -2.23 -0.16 19.67
CA ILE A 120 -0.99 0.55 19.96
C ILE A 120 0.19 -0.41 19.98
N SER A 121 0.90 -0.54 18.85
CA SER A 121 2.05 -1.43 18.70
C SER A 121 3.13 -0.81 17.82
N GLY A 122 4.33 -1.41 17.81
CA GLY A 122 5.45 -1.00 16.95
C GLY A 122 5.89 0.45 17.19
N SER A 123 5.97 1.26 16.13
CA SER A 123 6.39 2.67 16.24
C SER A 123 5.42 3.52 17.07
N ALA A 124 4.12 3.22 17.04
CA ALA A 124 3.14 3.91 17.86
C ALA A 124 3.33 3.64 19.34
N TRP A 125 3.63 2.40 19.73
CA TRP A 125 3.98 2.09 21.11
C TRP A 125 5.24 2.80 21.57
N LYS A 126 6.27 2.84 20.73
CA LYS A 126 7.53 3.54 21.07
C LYS A 126 7.30 5.02 21.33
N GLU A 127 6.50 5.69 20.47
CA GLU A 127 6.16 7.10 20.65
C GLU A 127 5.35 7.31 21.91
N TYR A 128 4.29 6.52 22.12
CA TYR A 128 3.45 6.61 23.32
C TYR A 128 4.24 6.37 24.60
N ALA A 129 5.07 5.35 24.66
CA ALA A 129 5.89 5.05 25.82
C ALA A 129 6.87 6.18 26.18
N ALA A 130 7.34 6.92 25.17
CA ALA A 130 8.26 8.04 25.36
C ALA A 130 7.57 9.36 25.75
N SER A 131 6.41 9.66 25.16
CA SER A 131 5.76 10.98 25.24
C SER A 131 4.30 10.97 25.66
N GLY A 132 3.64 9.80 25.66
CA GLY A 132 2.20 9.71 25.88
C GLY A 132 1.35 10.18 24.69
N THR A 133 1.99 10.36 23.51
CA THR A 133 1.35 10.85 22.29
C THR A 133 1.42 9.83 21.15
N LEU A 134 0.62 10.05 20.12
CA LEU A 134 0.76 9.41 18.81
C LEU A 134 0.50 10.46 17.72
N ALA A 135 1.45 10.61 16.81
CA ALA A 135 1.44 11.65 15.78
C ALA A 135 1.24 13.08 16.39
N GLY A 136 1.78 13.31 17.57
CA GLY A 136 1.67 14.57 18.32
C GLY A 136 0.37 14.75 19.12
N GLU A 137 -0.59 13.84 19.00
CA GLU A 137 -1.85 13.89 19.73
C GLU A 137 -1.77 13.09 21.03
N PRO A 138 -2.24 13.63 22.17
CA PRO A 138 -2.17 12.92 23.46
C PRO A 138 -3.12 11.72 23.49
N LEU A 139 -2.65 10.60 24.02
CA LEU A 139 -3.43 9.39 24.22
C LEU A 139 -3.84 9.18 25.69
N PRO A 140 -4.89 8.38 25.96
CA PRO A 140 -5.25 7.98 27.31
C PRO A 140 -4.05 7.38 28.05
N LYS A 141 -3.93 7.69 29.34
CA LYS A 141 -2.87 7.13 30.20
C LYS A 141 -3.14 5.65 30.52
N GLY A 142 -2.09 4.90 30.68
CA GLY A 142 -2.18 3.51 31.16
C GLY A 142 -2.36 2.47 30.06
N LEU A 143 -2.24 2.84 28.78
CA LEU A 143 -2.20 1.88 27.68
C LEU A 143 -0.94 1.00 27.79
N ARG A 144 -1.08 -0.26 27.45
CA ARG A 144 0.01 -1.25 27.34
C ARG A 144 0.27 -1.56 25.87
N GLU A 145 1.43 -2.07 25.59
CA GLU A 145 1.76 -2.52 24.23
C GLU A 145 0.72 -3.52 23.71
N SER A 146 0.27 -3.30 22.50
CA SER A 146 -0.78 -4.07 21.82
C SER A 146 -2.20 -3.90 22.35
N ASP A 147 -2.46 -2.98 23.28
CA ASP A 147 -3.83 -2.67 23.67
C ASP A 147 -4.62 -2.13 22.47
N ARG A 148 -5.91 -2.51 22.42
CA ARG A 148 -6.85 -1.95 21.46
C ARG A 148 -7.15 -0.50 21.82
N LEU A 149 -7.08 0.39 20.86
CA LEU A 149 -7.44 1.78 21.02
C LEU A 149 -8.98 1.92 21.10
N PRO A 150 -9.51 2.86 21.89
CA PRO A 150 -10.96 3.12 21.96
C PRO A 150 -11.56 3.41 20.59
N GLU A 151 -10.83 4.20 19.79
CA GLU A 151 -11.13 4.47 18.38
C GLU A 151 -9.84 4.36 17.56
N PRO A 152 -9.93 3.90 16.30
CA PRO A 152 -8.77 3.88 15.42
C PRO A 152 -8.22 5.29 15.21
N ILE A 153 -6.90 5.44 15.31
CA ILE A 153 -6.21 6.73 15.20
C ILE A 153 -5.55 6.85 13.83
N PHE A 154 -5.86 7.93 13.12
CA PHE A 154 -5.16 8.32 11.90
C PHE A 154 -3.83 8.98 12.28
N SER A 155 -2.73 8.40 11.86
CA SER A 155 -1.36 8.85 12.15
C SER A 155 -0.53 8.87 10.88
N PRO A 156 -0.67 9.95 10.07
CA PRO A 156 0.03 10.03 8.79
C PRO A 156 1.54 10.06 8.97
N ALA A 157 2.26 9.63 7.92
CA ALA A 157 3.70 9.75 7.86
C ALA A 157 4.12 10.40 6.52
N THR A 158 5.26 11.06 6.51
CA THR A 158 5.88 11.49 5.25
C THR A 158 6.54 10.30 4.59
N LYS A 159 6.47 10.24 3.25
CA LYS A 159 7.23 9.30 2.47
C LYS A 159 8.68 9.80 2.42
N ALA A 160 9.58 9.14 3.15
CA ALA A 160 10.99 9.51 3.13
C ALA A 160 11.63 9.12 1.78
N GLU A 161 12.35 10.04 1.17
CA GLU A 161 13.18 9.72 -0.01
C GLU A 161 14.39 8.86 0.40
N THR A 162 14.89 9.06 1.62
CA THR A 162 15.98 8.29 2.23
C THR A 162 15.74 8.12 3.72
N GLY A 163 15.92 6.90 4.25
CA GLY A 163 15.70 6.59 5.67
C GLY A 163 14.33 5.96 5.95
N HIS A 164 13.80 6.20 7.14
CA HIS A 164 12.51 5.69 7.56
C HIS A 164 11.43 6.76 7.45
N ASP A 165 10.19 6.31 7.18
CA ASP A 165 9.01 7.17 7.20
C ASP A 165 8.84 7.78 8.60
N GLU A 166 8.62 9.09 8.66
CA GLU A 166 8.46 9.81 9.93
C GLU A 166 6.98 10.10 10.18
N ASN A 167 6.48 9.70 11.34
CA ASN A 167 5.15 10.11 11.78
C ASN A 167 5.06 11.64 11.81
N ILE A 168 4.00 12.18 11.27
CA ILE A 168 3.74 13.61 11.26
C ILE A 168 2.35 13.90 11.85
N THR A 169 2.16 15.11 12.34
CA THR A 169 0.84 15.56 12.78
C THR A 169 -0.10 15.76 11.58
N VAL A 170 -1.41 15.66 11.81
CA VAL A 170 -2.42 16.00 10.79
C VAL A 170 -2.26 17.45 10.31
N ALA A 171 -1.88 18.36 11.21
CA ALA A 171 -1.59 19.75 10.86
C ALA A 171 -0.41 19.88 9.88
N ARG A 172 0.63 19.07 10.06
CA ARG A 172 1.76 19.02 9.11
C ARG A 172 1.33 18.41 7.77
N MET A 173 0.56 17.33 7.76
CA MET A 173 -0.01 16.76 6.54
C MET A 173 -0.82 17.80 5.76
N ARG A 174 -1.67 18.56 6.47
CA ARG A 174 -2.48 19.65 5.90
C ARG A 174 -1.63 20.71 5.18
N SER A 175 -0.50 21.07 5.78
CA SER A 175 0.44 22.02 5.16
C SER A 175 1.11 21.49 3.88
N ILE A 176 1.14 20.16 3.69
CA ILE A 176 1.76 19.51 2.52
C ILE A 176 0.77 19.33 1.38
N VAL A 177 -0.44 18.84 1.68
CA VAL A 177 -1.42 18.44 0.66
C VAL A 177 -2.64 19.37 0.56
N GLY A 178 -2.79 20.32 1.46
CA GLY A 178 -3.96 21.21 1.57
C GLY A 178 -5.09 20.60 2.41
N ASP A 179 -6.01 21.45 2.87
CA ASP A 179 -7.08 21.09 3.81
C ASP A 179 -8.04 20.04 3.22
N ASP A 180 -8.56 20.29 2.03
CA ASP A 180 -9.55 19.41 1.39
C ASP A 180 -8.98 18.01 1.12
N VAL A 181 -7.75 17.95 0.59
CA VAL A 181 -7.09 16.67 0.32
C VAL A 181 -6.80 15.93 1.62
N CYS A 182 -6.30 16.63 2.64
CA CYS A 182 -6.02 16.02 3.94
C CYS A 182 -7.29 15.39 4.55
N ALA A 183 -8.40 16.15 4.56
CA ALA A 183 -9.67 15.66 5.09
C ALA A 183 -10.20 14.45 4.30
N GLU A 184 -10.09 14.48 2.97
CA GLU A 184 -10.56 13.39 2.13
C GLU A 184 -9.68 12.13 2.30
N LEU A 185 -8.35 12.26 2.35
CA LEU A 185 -7.45 11.13 2.58
C LEU A 185 -7.70 10.48 3.95
N GLU A 186 -7.90 11.27 5.00
CA GLU A 186 -8.25 10.74 6.32
C GLU A 186 -9.60 10.00 6.27
N ARG A 187 -10.63 10.60 5.69
CA ARG A 187 -11.96 10.00 5.55
C ARG A 187 -11.90 8.65 4.81
N LEU A 188 -11.20 8.61 3.67
CA LEU A 188 -11.04 7.40 2.87
C LEU A 188 -10.27 6.33 3.63
N THR A 189 -9.19 6.71 4.32
CA THR A 189 -8.37 5.79 5.11
C THR A 189 -9.20 5.13 6.22
N ARG A 190 -9.98 5.93 6.96
CA ARG A 190 -10.88 5.42 8.01
C ARG A 190 -11.93 4.47 7.46
N ALA A 191 -12.55 4.81 6.33
CA ALA A 191 -13.58 3.97 5.70
C ALA A 191 -13.01 2.64 5.19
N VAL A 192 -11.86 2.65 4.53
CA VAL A 192 -11.18 1.44 4.05
C VAL A 192 -10.75 0.56 5.22
N TYR A 193 -10.19 1.14 6.28
CA TYR A 193 -9.80 0.41 7.48
C TYR A 193 -11.00 -0.25 8.18
N ALA A 194 -12.09 0.49 8.35
CA ALA A 194 -13.30 -0.04 8.99
C ALA A 194 -13.86 -1.24 8.20
N ARG A 195 -13.94 -1.14 6.86
CA ARG A 195 -14.36 -2.24 5.99
C ARG A 195 -13.39 -3.43 6.10
N GLY A 196 -12.09 -3.18 6.04
CA GLY A 196 -11.05 -4.21 6.11
C GLY A 196 -11.06 -4.93 7.45
N SER A 197 -11.16 -4.19 8.55
CA SER A 197 -11.21 -4.75 9.91
C SER A 197 -12.45 -5.61 10.11
N ALA A 198 -13.63 -5.16 9.67
CA ALA A 198 -14.87 -5.95 9.78
C ALA A 198 -14.80 -7.28 9.00
N ILE A 199 -14.23 -7.25 7.78
CA ILE A 199 -14.05 -8.46 6.96
C ILE A 199 -13.05 -9.43 7.62
N ALA A 200 -11.97 -8.93 8.20
CA ALA A 200 -10.93 -9.72 8.84
C ALA A 200 -11.42 -10.31 10.18
N GLU A 201 -12.08 -9.49 11.01
CA GLU A 201 -12.61 -9.90 12.32
C GLU A 201 -13.63 -11.02 12.20
N ALA A 202 -14.49 -10.99 11.18
CA ALA A 202 -15.43 -12.09 10.87
C ALA A 202 -14.71 -13.42 10.56
N ARG A 203 -13.40 -13.42 10.38
CA ARG A 203 -12.53 -14.57 10.12
C ARG A 203 -11.52 -14.82 11.25
N GLY A 204 -11.68 -14.15 12.39
CA GLY A 204 -10.78 -14.27 13.53
C GLY A 204 -9.42 -13.61 13.34
N ILE A 205 -9.28 -12.68 12.37
CA ILE A 205 -8.04 -11.97 12.07
C ILE A 205 -8.15 -10.54 12.59
N ILE A 206 -7.18 -10.11 13.38
CA ILE A 206 -7.05 -8.74 13.86
C ILE A 206 -6.24 -7.93 12.83
N VAL A 207 -6.79 -6.83 12.35
CA VAL A 207 -6.04 -5.81 11.60
C VAL A 207 -5.62 -4.73 12.58
N ALA A 208 -4.40 -4.87 13.11
CA ALA A 208 -3.90 -3.95 14.14
C ALA A 208 -3.69 -2.53 13.60
N ASP A 209 -3.10 -2.43 12.43
CA ASP A 209 -2.92 -1.18 11.68
C ASP A 209 -2.91 -1.47 10.18
N THR A 210 -2.97 -0.41 9.38
CA THR A 210 -2.71 -0.50 7.95
C THR A 210 -2.14 0.82 7.43
N LYS A 211 -1.36 0.71 6.36
CA LYS A 211 -0.76 1.83 5.65
C LYS A 211 -1.29 1.82 4.21
N MET A 212 -1.78 2.96 3.77
CA MET A 212 -2.33 3.16 2.43
C MET A 212 -1.62 4.32 1.75
N GLU A 213 -1.45 4.19 0.45
CA GLU A 213 -0.97 5.27 -0.41
C GLU A 213 -2.08 5.66 -1.38
N PHE A 214 -2.16 6.95 -1.67
CA PHE A 214 -3.13 7.51 -2.60
C PHE A 214 -2.43 8.36 -3.64
N GLY A 215 -3.07 8.55 -4.78
CA GLY A 215 -2.59 9.42 -5.83
C GLY A 215 -3.73 10.14 -6.53
N ARG A 216 -3.38 11.09 -7.39
CA ARG A 216 -4.30 11.70 -8.36
C ARG A 216 -4.16 11.00 -9.70
N ASP A 217 -5.26 10.58 -10.27
CA ASP A 217 -5.31 10.11 -11.66
C ASP A 217 -5.27 11.29 -12.66
N ALA A 218 -5.33 10.98 -13.95
CA ALA A 218 -5.26 11.99 -15.00
C ALA A 218 -6.45 12.95 -14.99
N ASP A 219 -7.59 12.53 -14.43
CA ASP A 219 -8.81 13.33 -14.34
C ASP A 219 -8.86 14.17 -13.05
N GLY A 220 -7.81 14.09 -12.22
CA GLY A 220 -7.68 14.80 -10.94
C GLY A 220 -8.36 14.11 -9.76
N GLY A 221 -8.95 12.93 -9.98
CA GLY A 221 -9.59 12.13 -8.94
C GLY A 221 -8.60 11.48 -7.99
N ILE A 222 -8.99 11.31 -6.72
CA ILE A 222 -8.19 10.57 -5.75
C ILE A 222 -8.42 9.07 -5.96
N VAL A 223 -7.33 8.33 -6.08
CA VAL A 223 -7.34 6.86 -6.24
C VAL A 223 -6.44 6.21 -5.20
N LEU A 224 -6.86 5.06 -4.69
CA LEU A 224 -6.03 4.18 -3.88
C LEU A 224 -5.02 3.44 -4.77
N ILE A 225 -3.74 3.37 -4.37
CA ILE A 225 -2.66 2.81 -5.18
C ILE A 225 -1.91 1.67 -4.50
#